data_d9d8237a7ec7d690b94ecb7cbe59e786
#
_entry.id   d9d8237a7ec7d690b94ecb7cbe59e786
#
_cell.length_a   1.000
_cell.length_b   1.000
_cell.length_c   1.000
_cell.angle_alpha   90.00
_cell.angle_beta   90.00
_cell.angle_gamma   90.00
#
_symmetry.space_group_name_H-M   'P 1'
#
loop_
_entity.id
_entity.type
_entity.pdbx_description
1 polymer ?
#
loop_
_entity_poly.entity_id
_entity_poly.type
_entity_poly.pdbx_seq_one_letter_code
_entity_poly.pdbx_strand_id
1 'polypeptide(L)'
;MPRDWSDLFILADAAGASEDGSGAEDDAGESAPRRRGLFKRLRESMAKTRQALGSEIQATLFGVLDEHTWERLEEALIMADVGASTTAAVVATLEAEADAGELEGGEALSERLIELLAQTTRVGDARIDLRSQPTVIMAVGVNGTGKTTTIGKLAWHLRHELDRSVLLAGADTFRAAAGEQLQGWAERAGSEIVTGAPGSDPGAVAFEAIAKARADGVDVVIVDTAGRLHTQDDLMDELSKVRRVIARQLDGAPHETLLTLDATTGQNGLRQAKQFAQAADVSGVVLTKLDGTARGGIALAIARELQLPVKLIGVGESVEDLRPFDPEEFARALIAP
;
A
#
# COMPACT_ATOMS: atom_id res chain seq x y z
N MET A 1 -12.64 11.69 -0.85
CA MET A 1 -13.24 11.02 0.31
C MET A 1 -12.31 9.91 0.76
N PRO A 2 -12.09 9.68 2.08
CA PRO A 2 -11.24 8.61 2.54
C PRO A 2 -11.72 7.27 1.98
N ARG A 3 -10.80 6.47 1.42
CA ARG A 3 -11.10 5.15 0.90
C ARG A 3 -11.47 4.21 2.03
N ASP A 4 -12.62 3.58 1.91
CA ASP A 4 -13.01 2.47 2.79
C ASP A 4 -12.48 1.13 2.22
N TRP A 5 -12.52 0.07 3.01
CA TRP A 5 -12.13 -1.27 2.55
C TRP A 5 -12.97 -1.75 1.36
N SER A 6 -14.26 -1.42 1.33
CA SER A 6 -15.14 -1.70 0.18
C SER A 6 -14.68 -1.03 -1.11
N ASP A 7 -14.08 0.16 -1.04
CA ASP A 7 -13.60 0.90 -2.20
C ASP A 7 -12.27 0.34 -2.76
N LEU A 8 -11.52 -0.39 -1.92
CA LEU A 8 -10.26 -1.01 -2.32
C LEU A 8 -10.46 -2.24 -3.20
N PHE A 9 -11.60 -2.94 -3.06
CA PHE A 9 -11.80 -4.23 -3.71
C PHE A 9 -12.80 -4.16 -4.86
N ILE A 10 -12.48 -4.86 -5.94
CA ILE A 10 -13.44 -5.16 -7.02
C ILE A 10 -14.04 -6.52 -6.70
N LEU A 11 -15.32 -6.52 -6.37
CA LEU A 11 -16.06 -7.73 -6.07
C LEU A 11 -16.82 -8.23 -7.32
N ALA A 12 -17.05 -9.55 -7.43
CA ALA A 12 -18.01 -10.06 -8.38
C ALA A 12 -19.40 -9.55 -7.94
N ASP A 13 -20.12 -8.89 -8.84
CA ASP A 13 -21.49 -8.50 -8.60
C ASP A 13 -22.29 -9.78 -8.22
N ALA A 14 -23.04 -9.72 -7.15
CA ALA A 14 -24.00 -10.77 -6.83
C ALA A 14 -24.99 -10.82 -8.01
N ALA A 15 -24.85 -11.80 -8.88
CA ALA A 15 -25.72 -11.98 -10.04
C ALA A 15 -27.15 -12.12 -9.54
N GLY A 16 -27.96 -11.05 -9.67
CA GLY A 16 -29.39 -11.08 -9.48
C GLY A 16 -30.01 -10.17 -8.44
N ALA A 17 -29.60 -8.91 -8.34
CA ALA A 17 -30.49 -7.89 -7.80
C ALA A 17 -31.03 -7.08 -8.99
N SER A 18 -32.28 -7.32 -9.36
CA SER A 18 -33.04 -6.61 -10.38
C SER A 18 -32.97 -5.09 -10.14
N GLU A 19 -32.72 -4.35 -11.21
CA GLU A 19 -33.02 -2.92 -11.31
C GLU A 19 -34.51 -2.69 -10.99
N ASP A 20 -34.79 -2.37 -9.75
CA ASP A 20 -36.05 -1.73 -9.41
C ASP A 20 -35.68 -0.52 -8.50
N GLY A 21 -35.81 0.63 -9.14
CA GLY A 21 -35.56 1.92 -8.51
C GLY A 21 -36.59 2.20 -7.42
N SER A 22 -36.15 2.19 -6.19
CA SER A 22 -36.80 3.00 -5.15
C SER A 22 -35.79 3.25 -4.01
N GLY A 23 -35.41 4.50 -3.86
CA GLY A 23 -34.94 5.23 -2.68
C GLY A 23 -34.36 4.41 -1.53
N ALA A 24 -33.04 4.24 -1.48
CA ALA A 24 -32.35 4.02 -0.22
C ALA A 24 -31.86 5.39 0.26
N GLU A 25 -32.54 5.91 1.25
CA GLU A 25 -32.12 7.07 2.04
C GLU A 25 -30.81 6.75 2.76
N ASP A 26 -29.93 7.72 2.69
CA ASP A 26 -28.60 7.79 3.30
C ASP A 26 -28.51 7.18 4.72
N ASP A 27 -27.80 6.08 4.85
CA ASP A 27 -27.20 5.64 6.12
C ASP A 27 -25.85 6.36 6.34
N ALA A 28 -25.91 7.69 6.31
CA ALA A 28 -24.75 8.57 6.49
C ALA A 28 -24.32 8.74 7.95
N GLY A 29 -25.01 8.08 8.91
CA GLY A 29 -24.87 8.34 10.34
C GLY A 29 -23.73 7.62 11.05
N GLU A 30 -23.40 6.39 10.68
CA GLU A 30 -22.40 5.58 11.42
C GLU A 30 -20.99 5.60 10.82
N SER A 31 -20.83 5.96 9.56
CA SER A 31 -19.52 5.98 8.90
C SER A 31 -18.66 7.22 9.25
N ALA A 32 -19.26 8.34 9.61
CA ALA A 32 -18.58 9.60 9.90
C ALA A 32 -17.64 9.57 11.13
N PRO A 33 -17.99 8.98 12.29
CA PRO A 33 -17.09 8.92 13.43
C PRO A 33 -15.92 7.95 13.24
N ARG A 34 -16.10 6.81 12.56
CA ARG A 34 -15.03 5.89 12.20
C ARG A 34 -14.02 6.57 11.27
N ARG A 35 -14.46 7.29 10.24
CA ARG A 35 -13.62 8.02 9.28
C ARG A 35 -12.78 9.11 9.94
N ARG A 36 -13.35 9.92 10.86
CA ARG A 36 -12.60 10.93 11.62
C ARG A 36 -11.50 10.32 12.50
N GLY A 37 -11.77 9.17 13.13
CA GLY A 37 -10.77 8.42 13.90
C GLY A 37 -9.63 7.89 13.03
N LEU A 38 -9.94 7.50 11.81
CA LEU A 38 -8.99 6.97 10.83
C LEU A 38 -8.01 8.05 10.33
N PHE A 39 -8.49 9.20 9.93
CA PHE A 39 -7.63 10.34 9.53
C PHE A 39 -6.76 10.83 10.71
N LYS A 40 -7.31 10.88 11.91
CA LYS A 40 -6.56 11.25 13.11
C LYS A 40 -5.35 10.33 13.33
N ARG A 41 -5.52 9.01 13.21
CA ARG A 41 -4.42 8.04 13.36
C ARG A 41 -3.37 8.17 12.24
N LEU A 42 -3.76 8.37 10.98
CA LEU A 42 -2.82 8.64 9.90
C LEU A 42 -2.04 9.93 10.19
N ARG A 43 -2.73 10.98 10.58
CA ARG A 43 -2.11 12.25 10.95
C ARG A 43 -1.17 12.13 12.15
N GLU A 44 -1.51 11.33 13.15
CA GLU A 44 -0.67 11.05 14.31
C GLU A 44 0.55 10.20 13.92
N SER A 45 0.38 9.20 13.09
CA SER A 45 1.49 8.35 12.63
C SER A 45 2.48 9.13 11.77
N MET A 46 2.03 10.08 10.96
CA MET A 46 2.88 10.93 10.13
C MET A 46 3.38 12.19 10.86
N ALA A 47 3.18 12.30 12.19
CA ALA A 47 3.57 13.49 12.96
C ALA A 47 5.05 13.86 12.81
N LYS A 48 5.95 12.89 12.73
CA LYS A 48 7.40 13.14 12.54
C LYS A 48 7.69 13.72 11.16
N THR A 49 7.09 13.17 10.10
CA THR A 49 7.24 13.70 8.74
C THR A 49 6.65 15.10 8.65
N ARG A 50 5.46 15.29 9.18
CA ARG A 50 4.79 16.59 9.19
C ARG A 50 5.54 17.65 10.01
N GLN A 51 6.13 17.30 11.17
CA GLN A 51 6.91 18.24 11.98
C GLN A 51 8.17 18.68 11.26
N ALA A 52 8.79 17.79 10.48
CA ALA A 52 9.96 18.13 9.68
C ALA A 52 9.62 19.00 8.46
N LEU A 53 8.48 18.76 7.82
CA LEU A 53 8.07 19.42 6.59
C LEU A 53 7.14 20.62 6.82
N GLY A 54 6.12 20.45 7.66
CA GLY A 54 5.01 21.38 7.77
C GLY A 54 5.40 22.77 8.27
N SER A 55 6.35 22.86 9.23
CA SER A 55 6.83 24.17 9.72
C SER A 55 7.61 24.94 8.66
N GLU A 56 8.41 24.21 7.84
CA GLU A 56 9.19 24.78 6.76
C GLU A 56 8.27 25.25 5.62
N ILE A 57 7.36 24.41 5.19
CA ILE A 57 6.38 24.73 4.13
C ILE A 57 5.48 25.89 4.53
N GLN A 58 4.99 25.91 5.78
CA GLN A 58 4.18 27.03 6.27
C GLN A 58 4.95 28.32 6.31
N ALA A 59 6.16 28.32 6.90
CA ALA A 59 6.99 29.52 6.90
C ALA A 59 7.30 30.01 5.48
N THR A 60 7.40 29.10 4.53
CA THR A 60 7.75 29.37 3.14
C THR A 60 6.55 29.91 2.34
N LEU A 61 5.39 29.27 2.40
CA LEU A 61 4.22 29.62 1.59
C LEU A 61 3.41 30.82 2.14
N PHE A 62 3.50 31.09 3.45
CA PHE A 62 2.80 32.23 4.07
C PHE A 62 3.67 33.49 4.18
N GLY A 63 4.91 33.44 3.68
CA GLY A 63 5.80 34.61 3.57
C GLY A 63 5.63 35.40 2.28
N VAL A 64 6.61 36.23 1.98
CA VAL A 64 6.73 36.90 0.68
C VAL A 64 7.28 35.88 -0.31
N LEU A 65 6.55 35.67 -1.42
CA LEU A 65 6.99 34.76 -2.48
C LEU A 65 8.16 35.40 -3.23
N ASP A 66 9.30 34.74 -3.18
CA ASP A 66 10.53 35.10 -3.91
C ASP A 66 11.21 33.82 -4.44
N GLU A 67 12.27 34.00 -5.21
CA GLU A 67 13.05 32.88 -5.75
C GLU A 67 13.54 31.92 -4.67
N HIS A 68 13.90 32.42 -3.49
CA HIS A 68 14.32 31.61 -2.34
C HIS A 68 13.16 30.85 -1.69
N THR A 69 11.91 31.23 -1.93
CA THR A 69 10.72 30.51 -1.48
C THR A 69 10.63 29.17 -2.15
N TRP A 70 10.81 29.14 -3.47
CA TRP A 70 10.74 27.91 -4.27
C TRP A 70 11.92 26.96 -3.97
N GLU A 71 13.13 27.49 -3.84
CA GLU A 71 14.31 26.70 -3.42
C GLU A 71 14.09 26.02 -2.06
N ARG A 72 13.57 26.75 -1.07
CA ARG A 72 13.28 26.18 0.26
C ARG A 72 12.19 25.12 0.21
N LEU A 73 11.16 25.31 -0.61
CA LEU A 73 10.11 24.31 -0.82
C LEU A 73 10.67 23.04 -1.46
N GLU A 74 11.52 23.17 -2.47
CA GLU A 74 12.22 22.03 -3.09
C GLU A 74 13.07 21.27 -2.06
N GLU A 75 13.87 21.97 -1.28
CA GLU A 75 14.72 21.36 -0.24
C GLU A 75 13.88 20.60 0.79
N ALA A 76 12.79 21.20 1.28
CA ALA A 76 11.88 20.57 2.23
C ALA A 76 11.28 19.27 1.67
N LEU A 77 10.78 19.26 0.42
CA LEU A 77 10.19 18.09 -0.22
C LEU A 77 11.24 16.99 -0.47
N ILE A 78 12.45 17.35 -0.87
CA ILE A 78 13.55 16.39 -1.04
C ILE A 78 13.93 15.74 0.29
N MET A 79 14.03 16.54 1.37
CA MET A 79 14.35 16.04 2.71
C MET A 79 13.30 15.06 3.25
N ALA A 80 12.07 15.17 2.77
CA ALA A 80 10.97 14.22 3.08
C ALA A 80 10.95 12.98 2.20
N ASP A 81 11.95 12.77 1.35
CA ASP A 81 12.03 11.66 0.37
C ASP A 81 10.93 11.68 -0.71
N VAL A 82 10.39 12.85 -1.08
CA VAL A 82 9.44 13.00 -2.20
C VAL A 82 10.10 12.63 -3.55
N GLY A 83 11.42 12.74 -3.62
CA GLY A 83 12.21 12.45 -4.81
C GLY A 83 12.40 13.68 -5.71
N ALA A 84 13.62 13.86 -6.23
CA ALA A 84 14.03 15.07 -6.95
C ALA A 84 13.16 15.38 -8.19
N SER A 85 12.85 14.37 -9.00
CA SER A 85 12.04 14.57 -10.21
C SER A 85 10.59 14.95 -9.92
N THR A 86 10.02 14.41 -8.84
CA THR A 86 8.67 14.75 -8.38
C THR A 86 8.63 16.16 -7.82
N THR A 87 9.60 16.48 -6.97
CA THR A 87 9.76 17.79 -6.36
C THR A 87 9.87 18.89 -7.42
N ALA A 88 10.81 18.76 -8.35
CA ALA A 88 10.99 19.74 -9.42
C ALA A 88 9.71 19.97 -10.24
N ALA A 89 8.98 18.91 -10.60
CA ALA A 89 7.75 19.04 -11.37
C ALA A 89 6.62 19.72 -10.58
N VAL A 90 6.47 19.39 -9.30
CA VAL A 90 5.43 19.97 -8.43
C VAL A 90 5.72 21.43 -8.16
N VAL A 91 6.96 21.78 -7.81
CA VAL A 91 7.35 23.17 -7.50
C VAL A 91 7.26 24.05 -8.74
N ALA A 92 7.75 23.60 -9.89
CA ALA A 92 7.64 24.37 -11.15
C ALA A 92 6.18 24.63 -11.55
N THR A 93 5.26 23.68 -11.31
CA THR A 93 3.83 23.90 -11.58
C THR A 93 3.25 24.93 -10.62
N LEU A 94 3.55 24.81 -9.33
CA LEU A 94 3.04 25.71 -8.29
C LEU A 94 3.56 27.15 -8.49
N GLU A 95 4.83 27.31 -8.85
CA GLU A 95 5.46 28.59 -9.18
C GLU A 95 4.80 29.23 -10.39
N ALA A 96 4.62 28.49 -11.49
CA ALA A 96 3.99 29.01 -12.70
C ALA A 96 2.54 29.48 -12.47
N GLU A 97 1.74 28.75 -11.68
CA GLU A 97 0.37 29.12 -11.32
C GLU A 97 0.34 30.35 -10.38
N ALA A 98 1.31 30.46 -9.47
CA ALA A 98 1.45 31.64 -8.61
C ALA A 98 1.84 32.89 -9.40
N ASP A 99 2.81 32.78 -10.31
CA ASP A 99 3.24 33.89 -11.18
C ASP A 99 2.13 34.35 -12.15
N ALA A 100 1.27 33.43 -12.57
CA ALA A 100 0.08 33.74 -13.37
C ALA A 100 -1.01 34.47 -12.56
N GLY A 101 -0.86 34.55 -11.22
CA GLY A 101 -1.86 35.17 -10.34
C GLY A 101 -3.11 34.30 -10.12
N GLU A 102 -2.99 32.98 -10.39
CA GLU A 102 -4.10 32.03 -10.20
C GLU A 102 -4.25 31.62 -8.73
N LEU A 103 -3.19 31.78 -7.92
CA LEU A 103 -3.13 31.39 -6.51
C LEU A 103 -2.85 32.62 -5.64
N GLU A 104 -3.84 33.03 -4.85
CA GLU A 104 -3.70 34.16 -3.93
C GLU A 104 -3.55 33.70 -2.48
N GLY A 105 -2.38 33.94 -1.89
CA GLY A 105 -2.08 33.69 -0.48
C GLY A 105 -1.66 32.25 -0.16
N GLY A 106 -1.10 32.08 1.04
CA GLY A 106 -0.49 30.83 1.46
C GLY A 106 -1.45 29.65 1.60
N GLU A 107 -2.73 29.91 1.87
CA GLU A 107 -3.75 28.86 1.96
C GLU A 107 -4.04 28.24 0.60
N ALA A 108 -4.22 29.06 -0.45
CA ALA A 108 -4.44 28.58 -1.83
C ALA A 108 -3.21 27.79 -2.33
N LEU A 109 -2.00 28.31 -2.07
CA LEU A 109 -0.75 27.61 -2.40
C LEU A 109 -0.62 26.26 -1.68
N SER A 110 -0.97 26.20 -0.40
CA SER A 110 -0.92 24.97 0.39
C SER A 110 -1.93 23.92 -0.11
N GLU A 111 -3.17 24.31 -0.38
CA GLU A 111 -4.18 23.38 -0.93
C GLU A 111 -3.77 22.90 -2.33
N ARG A 112 -3.23 23.79 -3.17
CA ARG A 112 -2.76 23.42 -4.51
C ARG A 112 -1.57 22.45 -4.44
N LEU A 113 -0.63 22.68 -3.52
CA LEU A 113 0.47 21.76 -3.27
C LEU A 113 -0.04 20.37 -2.88
N ILE A 114 -1.05 20.29 -1.98
CA ILE A 114 -1.68 19.02 -1.58
C ILE A 114 -2.29 18.34 -2.80
N GLU A 115 -3.01 19.05 -3.66
CA GLU A 115 -3.57 18.48 -4.88
C GLU A 115 -2.51 17.92 -5.84
N LEU A 116 -1.44 18.68 -6.10
CA LEU A 116 -0.34 18.25 -6.97
C LEU A 116 0.36 17.01 -6.44
N LEU A 117 0.62 16.93 -5.13
CA LEU A 117 1.18 15.76 -4.49
C LEU A 117 0.23 14.56 -4.57
N ALA A 118 -1.06 14.76 -4.31
CA ALA A 118 -2.06 13.71 -4.44
C ALA A 118 -2.16 13.17 -5.89
N GLN A 119 -2.13 14.06 -6.88
CA GLN A 119 -2.12 13.68 -8.30
C GLN A 119 -0.92 12.81 -8.67
N THR A 120 0.24 13.07 -8.09
CA THR A 120 1.47 12.29 -8.33
C THR A 120 1.31 10.82 -7.95
N THR A 121 0.48 10.51 -6.95
CA THR A 121 0.25 9.13 -6.49
C THR A 121 -0.87 8.40 -7.21
N ARG A 122 -1.63 9.09 -8.06
CA ARG A 122 -2.73 8.50 -8.85
C ARG A 122 -2.19 7.84 -10.11
N VAL A 123 -1.59 6.67 -9.94
CA VAL A 123 -1.05 5.83 -11.02
C VAL A 123 -1.74 4.48 -11.03
N GLY A 124 -2.04 3.93 -12.20
CA GLY A 124 -2.64 2.62 -12.36
C GLY A 124 -3.98 2.43 -11.63
N ASP A 125 -4.40 1.18 -11.47
CA ASP A 125 -5.57 0.83 -10.64
C ASP A 125 -5.12 0.45 -9.23
N ALA A 126 -5.49 1.26 -8.25
CA ALA A 126 -5.15 1.02 -6.85
C ALA A 126 -6.10 0.00 -6.17
N ARG A 127 -7.09 -0.55 -6.88
CA ARG A 127 -7.99 -1.56 -6.34
C ARG A 127 -7.39 -2.96 -6.47
N ILE A 128 -7.87 -3.88 -5.65
CA ILE A 128 -7.52 -5.30 -5.65
C ILE A 128 -8.70 -6.07 -6.22
N ASP A 129 -8.49 -6.85 -7.29
CA ASP A 129 -9.54 -7.60 -7.95
C ASP A 129 -9.79 -8.94 -7.24
N LEU A 130 -10.97 -9.09 -6.63
CA LEU A 130 -11.42 -10.31 -5.94
C LEU A 130 -12.46 -11.09 -6.73
N ARG A 131 -12.62 -10.87 -8.03
CA ARG A 131 -13.65 -11.56 -8.84
C ARG A 131 -13.30 -13.01 -9.17
N SER A 132 -12.02 -13.38 -9.08
CA SER A 132 -11.57 -14.78 -9.27
C SER A 132 -11.81 -15.63 -8.02
N GLN A 133 -12.08 -16.92 -8.18
CA GLN A 133 -12.29 -17.85 -7.07
C GLN A 133 -11.47 -19.13 -7.25
N PRO A 134 -10.41 -19.31 -6.46
CA PRO A 134 -9.87 -18.33 -5.50
C PRO A 134 -9.15 -17.17 -6.20
N THR A 135 -9.24 -15.98 -5.62
CA THR A 135 -8.28 -14.92 -5.94
C THR A 135 -6.95 -15.25 -5.26
N VAL A 136 -5.84 -15.19 -6.00
CA VAL A 136 -4.50 -15.44 -5.46
C VAL A 136 -3.73 -14.14 -5.35
N ILE A 137 -3.34 -13.77 -4.13
CA ILE A 137 -2.50 -12.62 -3.80
C ILE A 137 -1.11 -13.14 -3.41
N MET A 138 -0.08 -12.73 -4.13
CA MET A 138 1.31 -13.05 -3.81
C MET A 138 1.96 -11.86 -3.10
N ALA A 139 2.42 -12.04 -1.86
CA ALA A 139 3.10 -11.00 -1.11
C ALA A 139 4.61 -11.14 -1.24
N VAL A 140 5.29 -10.09 -1.69
CA VAL A 140 6.75 -10.04 -1.91
C VAL A 140 7.37 -8.87 -1.15
N GLY A 141 8.69 -8.90 -0.96
CA GLY A 141 9.43 -7.83 -0.29
C GLY A 141 10.54 -8.38 0.60
N VAL A 142 11.47 -7.53 1.03
CA VAL A 142 12.60 -7.94 1.87
C VAL A 142 12.17 -8.31 3.28
N ASN A 143 13.03 -9.08 3.97
CA ASN A 143 12.79 -9.41 5.37
C ASN A 143 12.74 -8.15 6.24
N GLY A 144 11.82 -8.11 7.21
CA GLY A 144 11.67 -6.99 8.13
C GLY A 144 10.82 -5.82 7.61
N THR A 145 10.34 -5.86 6.36
CA THR A 145 9.42 -4.83 5.83
C THR A 145 7.98 -4.96 6.35
N GLY A 146 7.67 -5.96 7.16
CA GLY A 146 6.31 -6.17 7.67
C GLY A 146 5.41 -7.04 6.78
N LYS A 147 5.97 -7.81 5.84
CA LYS A 147 5.23 -8.67 4.90
C LYS A 147 4.25 -9.61 5.60
N THR A 148 4.74 -10.50 6.47
CA THR A 148 3.90 -11.45 7.22
C THR A 148 2.83 -10.76 8.07
N THR A 149 3.17 -9.63 8.71
CA THR A 149 2.21 -8.80 9.46
C THR A 149 1.14 -8.20 8.55
N THR A 150 1.53 -7.69 7.39
CA THR A 150 0.60 -7.16 6.38
C THR A 150 -0.36 -8.23 5.89
N ILE A 151 0.14 -9.43 5.59
CA ILE A 151 -0.68 -10.58 5.17
C ILE A 151 -1.72 -10.92 6.24
N GLY A 152 -1.29 -11.00 7.50
CA GLY A 152 -2.20 -11.31 8.61
C GLY A 152 -3.28 -10.25 8.82
N LYS A 153 -2.92 -8.98 8.75
CA LYS A 153 -3.87 -7.86 8.84
C LYS A 153 -4.83 -7.85 7.64
N LEU A 154 -4.32 -8.05 6.43
CA LEU A 154 -5.15 -8.12 5.21
C LEU A 154 -6.13 -9.29 5.29
N ALA A 155 -5.68 -10.47 5.72
CA ALA A 155 -6.55 -11.62 5.94
C ALA A 155 -7.67 -11.34 6.94
N TRP A 156 -7.33 -10.62 8.02
CA TRP A 156 -8.32 -10.22 9.01
C TRP A 156 -9.40 -9.30 8.41
N HIS A 157 -9.00 -8.27 7.65
CA HIS A 157 -9.96 -7.35 7.01
C HIS A 157 -10.82 -8.06 5.95
N LEU A 158 -10.25 -8.95 5.15
CA LEU A 158 -11.01 -9.74 4.18
C LEU A 158 -12.07 -10.62 4.87
N ARG A 159 -11.74 -11.19 6.03
CA ARG A 159 -12.66 -12.01 6.81
C ARG A 159 -13.75 -11.19 7.51
N HIS A 160 -13.40 -10.08 8.13
CA HIS A 160 -14.29 -9.37 9.06
C HIS A 160 -15.03 -8.19 8.43
N GLU A 161 -14.44 -7.56 7.40
CA GLU A 161 -15.08 -6.41 6.73
C GLU A 161 -15.80 -6.83 5.43
N LEU A 162 -15.36 -7.93 4.78
CA LEU A 162 -15.86 -8.35 3.47
C LEU A 162 -16.48 -9.76 3.48
N ASP A 163 -16.50 -10.43 4.63
CA ASP A 163 -17.01 -11.81 4.80
C ASP A 163 -16.43 -12.80 3.78
N ARG A 164 -15.12 -12.68 3.45
CA ARG A 164 -14.42 -13.57 2.52
C ARG A 164 -13.66 -14.65 3.25
N SER A 165 -13.77 -15.89 2.79
CA SER A 165 -12.94 -16.97 3.27
C SER A 165 -11.51 -16.82 2.79
N VAL A 166 -10.51 -16.99 3.68
CA VAL A 166 -9.09 -16.77 3.39
C VAL A 166 -8.27 -17.99 3.79
N LEU A 167 -7.36 -18.39 2.91
CA LEU A 167 -6.34 -19.39 3.18
C LEU A 167 -4.95 -18.75 3.04
N LEU A 168 -4.10 -18.90 4.05
CA LEU A 168 -2.72 -18.42 4.05
C LEU A 168 -1.78 -19.53 3.59
N ALA A 169 -0.81 -19.21 2.73
CA ALA A 169 0.23 -20.12 2.29
C ALA A 169 1.61 -19.64 2.77
N GLY A 170 2.23 -20.38 3.69
CA GLY A 170 3.55 -20.07 4.25
C GLY A 170 4.67 -20.55 3.35
N ALA A 171 4.94 -19.84 2.25
CA ALA A 171 5.99 -20.16 1.31
C ALA A 171 7.38 -19.58 1.67
N ASP A 172 7.52 -18.87 2.81
CA ASP A 172 8.83 -18.54 3.41
C ASP A 172 9.37 -19.75 4.21
N THR A 173 9.73 -20.79 3.50
CA THR A 173 10.15 -22.08 4.11
C THR A 173 11.54 -22.04 4.72
N PHE A 174 12.31 -21.00 4.49
CA PHE A 174 13.68 -20.88 5.00
C PHE A 174 13.77 -20.32 6.41
N ARG A 175 12.80 -19.50 6.82
CA ARG A 175 12.77 -18.93 8.16
C ARG A 175 11.91 -19.80 9.07
N ALA A 176 12.54 -20.49 10.02
CA ALA A 176 11.83 -21.37 10.96
C ALA A 176 10.69 -20.63 11.71
N ALA A 177 10.92 -19.37 12.12
CA ALA A 177 9.92 -18.56 12.81
C ALA A 177 8.85 -17.94 11.90
N ALA A 178 9.00 -18.00 10.56
CA ALA A 178 8.03 -17.39 9.65
C ALA A 178 6.70 -18.16 9.64
N GLY A 179 6.78 -19.48 9.64
CA GLY A 179 5.60 -20.35 9.71
C GLY A 179 4.82 -20.15 11.01
N GLU A 180 5.52 -20.12 12.15
CA GLU A 180 4.89 -19.88 13.46
C GLU A 180 4.24 -18.49 13.54
N GLN A 181 4.92 -17.47 13.01
CA GLN A 181 4.38 -16.10 12.96
C GLN A 181 3.12 -16.03 12.08
N LEU A 182 3.14 -16.67 10.91
CA LEU A 182 2.00 -16.71 10.00
C LEU A 182 0.84 -17.51 10.60
N GLN A 183 1.13 -18.61 11.31
CA GLN A 183 0.15 -19.40 12.05
C GLN A 183 -0.58 -18.52 13.09
N GLY A 184 0.15 -17.74 13.88
CA GLY A 184 -0.46 -16.84 14.87
C GLY A 184 -1.36 -15.76 14.23
N TRP A 185 -1.03 -15.33 13.01
CA TRP A 185 -1.90 -14.44 12.23
C TRP A 185 -3.12 -15.16 11.67
N ALA A 186 -2.97 -16.40 11.18
CA ALA A 186 -4.09 -17.20 10.70
C ALA A 186 -5.14 -17.40 11.81
N GLU A 187 -4.68 -17.74 13.02
CA GLU A 187 -5.55 -17.89 14.20
C GLU A 187 -6.31 -16.58 14.53
N ARG A 188 -5.62 -15.44 14.54
CA ARG A 188 -6.24 -14.13 14.81
C ARG A 188 -7.25 -13.72 13.74
N ALA A 189 -6.98 -14.03 12.48
CA ALA A 189 -7.85 -13.72 11.37
C ALA A 189 -9.00 -14.74 11.21
N GLY A 190 -8.96 -15.87 11.90
CA GLY A 190 -9.90 -16.97 11.69
C GLY A 190 -9.73 -17.61 10.30
N SER A 191 -8.51 -17.66 9.79
CA SER A 191 -8.16 -18.17 8.46
C SER A 191 -7.48 -19.53 8.56
N GLU A 192 -7.60 -20.35 7.51
CA GLU A 192 -6.84 -21.57 7.37
C GLU A 192 -5.41 -21.27 6.90
N ILE A 193 -4.50 -22.22 7.12
CA ILE A 193 -3.10 -22.10 6.71
C ILE A 193 -2.58 -23.41 6.12
N VAL A 194 -1.74 -23.29 5.09
CA VAL A 194 -0.89 -24.36 4.55
C VAL A 194 0.56 -23.93 4.71
N THR A 195 1.37 -24.77 5.34
CA THR A 195 2.81 -24.54 5.54
C THR A 195 3.61 -25.75 5.09
N GLY A 196 4.79 -25.49 4.55
CA GLY A 196 5.73 -26.55 4.23
C GLY A 196 6.69 -26.88 5.38
N ALA A 197 7.34 -28.04 5.33
CA ALA A 197 8.46 -28.33 6.22
C ALA A 197 9.60 -27.32 6.01
N PRO A 198 10.42 -27.02 7.05
CA PRO A 198 11.58 -26.15 6.88
C PRO A 198 12.48 -26.60 5.72
N GLY A 199 12.78 -25.67 4.79
CA GLY A 199 13.59 -25.95 3.60
C GLY A 199 12.85 -26.65 2.45
N SER A 200 11.55 -26.89 2.55
CA SER A 200 10.75 -27.41 1.43
C SER A 200 10.65 -26.41 0.27
N ASP A 201 10.23 -26.89 -0.89
CA ASP A 201 10.04 -26.04 -2.08
C ASP A 201 8.88 -25.04 -1.87
N PRO A 202 9.13 -23.71 -1.89
CA PRO A 202 8.09 -22.70 -1.77
C PRO A 202 6.97 -22.82 -2.82
N GLY A 203 7.33 -23.24 -4.04
CA GLY A 203 6.37 -23.50 -5.11
C GLY A 203 5.43 -24.66 -4.78
N ALA A 204 5.90 -25.70 -4.09
CA ALA A 204 5.05 -26.81 -3.67
C ALA A 204 4.03 -26.36 -2.62
N VAL A 205 4.41 -25.49 -1.68
CA VAL A 205 3.49 -24.93 -0.68
C VAL A 205 2.39 -24.08 -1.35
N ALA A 206 2.78 -23.21 -2.28
CA ALA A 206 1.82 -22.41 -3.04
C ALA A 206 0.87 -23.32 -3.87
N PHE A 207 1.41 -24.38 -4.48
CA PHE A 207 0.64 -25.35 -5.24
C PHE A 207 -0.42 -26.03 -4.35
N GLU A 208 -0.03 -26.54 -3.20
CA GLU A 208 -0.92 -27.24 -2.25
C GLU A 208 -2.01 -26.30 -1.72
N ALA A 209 -1.64 -25.06 -1.36
CA ALA A 209 -2.59 -24.06 -0.88
C ALA A 209 -3.68 -23.73 -1.92
N ILE A 210 -3.31 -23.53 -3.19
CA ILE A 210 -4.26 -23.26 -4.25
C ILE A 210 -5.15 -24.49 -4.54
N ALA A 211 -4.57 -25.69 -4.56
CA ALA A 211 -5.33 -26.93 -4.75
C ALA A 211 -6.36 -27.13 -3.64
N LYS A 212 -5.96 -26.90 -2.37
CA LYS A 212 -6.86 -26.94 -1.21
C LYS A 212 -7.95 -25.87 -1.32
N ALA A 213 -7.58 -24.63 -1.60
CA ALA A 213 -8.55 -23.54 -1.72
C ALA A 213 -9.61 -23.79 -2.79
N ARG A 214 -9.23 -24.38 -3.92
CA ARG A 214 -10.17 -24.79 -4.97
C ARG A 214 -11.11 -25.91 -4.55
N ALA A 215 -10.59 -26.90 -3.80
CA ALA A 215 -11.39 -28.03 -3.32
C ALA A 215 -12.42 -27.59 -2.26
N ASP A 216 -12.03 -26.66 -1.39
CA ASP A 216 -12.84 -26.19 -0.27
C ASP A 216 -13.69 -24.95 -0.60
N GLY A 217 -13.55 -24.39 -1.80
CA GLY A 217 -14.31 -23.21 -2.23
C GLY A 217 -13.89 -21.91 -1.54
N VAL A 218 -12.61 -21.79 -1.15
CA VAL A 218 -12.06 -20.60 -0.50
C VAL A 218 -12.01 -19.42 -1.47
N ASP A 219 -12.37 -18.22 -1.01
CA ASP A 219 -12.43 -17.03 -1.86
C ASP A 219 -11.04 -16.46 -2.19
N VAL A 220 -10.12 -16.41 -1.19
CA VAL A 220 -8.82 -15.75 -1.33
C VAL A 220 -7.69 -16.61 -0.79
N VAL A 221 -6.62 -16.76 -1.56
CA VAL A 221 -5.33 -17.33 -1.10
C VAL A 221 -4.30 -16.21 -1.03
N ILE A 222 -3.61 -16.07 0.13
CA ILE A 222 -2.51 -15.13 0.28
C ILE A 222 -1.21 -15.91 0.50
N VAL A 223 -0.25 -15.74 -0.41
CA VAL A 223 1.04 -16.45 -0.39
C VAL A 223 2.12 -15.56 0.24
N ASP A 224 2.64 -15.95 1.41
CA ASP A 224 3.79 -15.33 2.06
C ASP A 224 5.08 -15.91 1.49
N THR A 225 5.90 -15.09 0.80
CA THR A 225 7.13 -15.53 0.17
C THR A 225 8.38 -15.16 0.98
N ALA A 226 9.52 -15.77 0.68
CA ALA A 226 10.80 -15.36 1.25
C ALA A 226 11.19 -13.91 0.89
N GLY A 227 12.08 -13.31 1.67
CA GLY A 227 12.52 -11.92 1.48
C GLY A 227 14.02 -11.71 1.75
N ARG A 228 14.89 -12.70 1.45
CA ARG A 228 16.32 -12.66 1.75
C ARG A 228 17.13 -11.93 0.68
N LEU A 229 17.27 -10.62 0.81
CA LEU A 229 17.93 -9.80 -0.20
C LEU A 229 19.44 -9.99 -0.31
N HIS A 230 20.11 -10.59 0.69
CA HIS A 230 21.56 -10.83 0.65
C HIS A 230 21.96 -11.97 -0.32
N THR A 231 21.02 -12.79 -0.78
CA THR A 231 21.14 -13.73 -1.90
C THR A 231 20.18 -13.30 -3.00
N GLN A 232 20.42 -12.10 -3.57
CA GLN A 232 19.45 -11.41 -4.40
C GLN A 232 19.01 -12.19 -5.63
N ASP A 233 19.97 -12.75 -6.38
CA ASP A 233 19.67 -13.48 -7.62
C ASP A 233 18.86 -14.74 -7.31
N ASP A 234 19.25 -15.49 -6.27
CA ASP A 234 18.52 -16.69 -5.84
C ASP A 234 17.09 -16.36 -5.40
N LEU A 235 16.87 -15.21 -4.72
CA LEU A 235 15.54 -14.78 -4.31
C LEU A 235 14.67 -14.43 -5.50
N MET A 236 15.20 -13.69 -6.48
CA MET A 236 14.44 -13.29 -7.67
C MET A 236 14.06 -14.52 -8.53
N ASP A 237 14.94 -15.48 -8.64
CA ASP A 237 14.67 -16.76 -9.31
C ASP A 237 13.61 -17.58 -8.56
N GLU A 238 13.66 -17.62 -7.22
CA GLU A 238 12.68 -18.29 -6.38
C GLU A 238 11.29 -17.64 -6.55
N LEU A 239 11.18 -16.31 -6.46
CA LEU A 239 9.92 -15.59 -6.66
C LEU A 239 9.33 -15.84 -8.05
N SER A 240 10.18 -15.78 -9.08
CA SER A 240 9.79 -16.08 -10.46
C SER A 240 9.31 -17.54 -10.61
N LYS A 241 9.92 -18.48 -9.89
CA LYS A 241 9.48 -19.89 -9.85
C LYS A 241 8.12 -20.02 -9.18
N VAL A 242 7.94 -19.45 -8.00
CA VAL A 242 6.65 -19.49 -7.26
C VAL A 242 5.54 -18.90 -8.13
N ARG A 243 5.76 -17.72 -8.73
CA ARG A 243 4.81 -17.09 -9.64
C ARG A 243 4.42 -18.00 -10.80
N ARG A 244 5.41 -18.64 -11.45
CA ARG A 244 5.14 -19.59 -12.56
C ARG A 244 4.34 -20.81 -12.11
N VAL A 245 4.57 -21.31 -10.90
CA VAL A 245 3.80 -22.43 -10.34
C VAL A 245 2.35 -22.02 -10.12
N ILE A 246 2.12 -20.83 -9.54
CA ILE A 246 0.79 -20.25 -9.33
C ILE A 246 0.06 -20.10 -10.68
N ALA A 247 0.70 -19.44 -11.66
CA ALA A 247 0.14 -19.19 -12.98
C ALA A 247 -0.25 -20.45 -13.76
N ARG A 248 0.44 -21.57 -13.53
CA ARG A 248 0.10 -22.87 -14.16
C ARG A 248 -1.11 -23.54 -13.55
N GLN A 249 -1.46 -23.22 -12.31
CA GLN A 249 -2.60 -23.80 -11.62
C GLN A 249 -3.91 -23.09 -11.88
N LEU A 250 -3.84 -21.77 -12.04
CA LEU A 250 -5.01 -20.93 -12.18
C LEU A 250 -4.71 -19.84 -13.20
N ASP A 251 -5.54 -19.75 -14.21
CA ASP A 251 -5.40 -18.75 -15.28
C ASP A 251 -5.50 -17.33 -14.70
N GLY A 252 -4.59 -16.45 -15.15
CA GLY A 252 -4.49 -15.08 -14.64
C GLY A 252 -3.85 -14.92 -13.26
N ALA A 253 -3.58 -16.00 -12.53
CA ALA A 253 -2.93 -15.91 -11.21
C ALA A 253 -1.38 -15.80 -11.31
N PRO A 254 -0.72 -15.16 -10.32
CA PRO A 254 -1.34 -14.43 -9.22
C PRO A 254 -2.12 -13.23 -9.73
N HIS A 255 -3.34 -13.00 -9.23
CA HIS A 255 -4.19 -11.89 -9.66
C HIS A 255 -3.67 -10.55 -9.12
N GLU A 256 -2.97 -10.62 -7.99
CA GLU A 256 -2.25 -9.51 -7.37
C GLU A 256 -0.88 -9.94 -6.88
N THR A 257 0.12 -9.11 -7.12
CA THR A 257 1.44 -9.23 -6.49
C THR A 257 1.71 -7.95 -5.70
N LEU A 258 1.62 -8.05 -4.38
CA LEU A 258 1.78 -6.92 -3.47
C LEU A 258 3.21 -6.86 -2.95
N LEU A 259 3.92 -5.76 -3.28
CA LEU A 259 5.25 -5.48 -2.76
C LEU A 259 5.16 -4.72 -1.44
N THR A 260 5.63 -5.33 -0.36
CA THR A 260 5.72 -4.67 0.96
C THR A 260 7.05 -3.94 1.11
N LEU A 261 6.98 -2.63 1.32
CA LEU A 261 8.13 -1.73 1.51
C LEU A 261 8.07 -1.06 2.87
N ASP A 262 9.22 -0.92 3.50
CA ASP A 262 9.41 -0.18 4.74
C ASP A 262 9.70 1.30 4.44
N ALA A 263 8.80 2.19 4.82
CA ALA A 263 8.93 3.64 4.59
C ALA A 263 10.18 4.25 5.25
N THR A 264 10.71 3.61 6.30
CA THR A 264 11.91 4.10 6.99
C THR A 264 13.19 3.95 6.15
N THR A 265 13.15 3.11 5.11
CA THR A 265 14.31 2.85 4.23
C THR A 265 14.54 3.94 3.17
N GLY A 266 13.54 4.83 2.94
CA GLY A 266 13.65 5.92 1.98
C GLY A 266 14.07 5.46 0.59
N GLN A 267 15.00 6.16 -0.04
CA GLN A 267 15.51 5.87 -1.39
C GLN A 267 16.09 4.45 -1.57
N ASN A 268 16.56 3.79 -0.49
CA ASN A 268 16.99 2.40 -0.59
C ASN A 268 15.80 1.46 -0.83
N GLY A 269 14.65 1.75 -0.23
CA GLY A 269 13.40 1.02 -0.50
C GLY A 269 12.99 1.11 -1.97
N LEU A 270 13.13 2.28 -2.59
CA LEU A 270 12.83 2.48 -4.00
C LEU A 270 13.73 1.64 -4.93
N ARG A 271 15.03 1.53 -4.61
CA ARG A 271 15.95 0.66 -5.37
C ARG A 271 15.55 -0.82 -5.26
N GLN A 272 15.18 -1.27 -4.08
CA GLN A 272 14.66 -2.62 -3.85
C GLN A 272 13.37 -2.85 -4.66
N ALA A 273 12.45 -1.88 -4.62
CA ALA A 273 11.19 -1.95 -5.34
C ALA A 273 11.37 -2.16 -6.85
N LYS A 274 12.34 -1.49 -7.47
CA LYS A 274 12.69 -1.68 -8.90
C LYS A 274 13.05 -3.12 -9.22
N GLN A 275 13.79 -3.79 -8.35
CA GLN A 275 14.23 -5.18 -8.55
C GLN A 275 13.06 -6.16 -8.42
N PHE A 276 12.24 -5.99 -7.37
CA PHE A 276 11.05 -6.83 -7.19
C PHE A 276 10.02 -6.65 -8.31
N ALA A 277 9.83 -5.40 -8.79
CA ALA A 277 8.91 -5.11 -9.88
C ALA A 277 9.26 -5.89 -11.16
N GLN A 278 10.55 -6.05 -11.46
CA GLN A 278 11.02 -6.80 -12.63
C GLN A 278 10.87 -8.31 -12.46
N ALA A 279 11.12 -8.86 -11.26
CA ALA A 279 11.16 -10.31 -11.04
C ALA A 279 9.79 -10.92 -10.77
N ALA A 280 8.90 -10.19 -10.08
CA ALA A 280 7.64 -10.72 -9.55
C ALA A 280 6.39 -10.16 -10.23
N ASP A 281 6.52 -9.25 -11.21
CA ASP A 281 5.38 -8.59 -11.87
C ASP A 281 4.43 -7.94 -10.85
N VAL A 282 4.99 -7.01 -10.10
CA VAL A 282 4.30 -6.32 -9.01
C VAL A 282 3.14 -5.49 -9.54
N SER A 283 1.96 -5.66 -8.98
CA SER A 283 0.73 -4.94 -9.35
C SER A 283 0.40 -3.78 -8.40
N GLY A 284 1.00 -3.77 -7.21
CA GLY A 284 0.77 -2.71 -6.24
C GLY A 284 1.73 -2.77 -5.05
N VAL A 285 1.79 -1.66 -4.31
CA VAL A 285 2.69 -1.47 -3.17
C VAL A 285 1.89 -1.37 -1.88
N VAL A 286 2.43 -2.01 -0.83
CA VAL A 286 2.03 -1.80 0.56
C VAL A 286 3.17 -1.09 1.28
N LEU A 287 2.94 0.14 1.70
CA LEU A 287 3.94 0.94 2.39
C LEU A 287 3.74 0.86 3.90
N THR A 288 4.69 0.30 4.64
CA THR A 288 4.60 0.05 6.08
C THR A 288 5.45 1.01 6.90
N LYS A 289 5.23 1.03 8.22
CA LYS A 289 6.02 1.78 9.22
C LYS A 289 6.05 3.30 8.99
N LEU A 290 4.97 3.86 8.46
CA LEU A 290 4.84 5.30 8.28
C LEU A 290 4.92 6.08 9.61
N ASP A 291 4.52 5.47 10.72
CA ASP A 291 4.62 5.99 12.09
C ASP A 291 6.06 6.13 12.59
N GLY A 292 6.99 5.37 12.01
CA GLY A 292 8.40 5.33 12.39
C GLY A 292 9.30 6.38 11.72
N THR A 293 8.82 7.10 10.70
CA THR A 293 9.69 7.89 9.82
C THR A 293 9.29 9.36 9.68
N ALA A 294 10.29 10.22 9.42
CA ALA A 294 10.10 11.57 8.89
C ALA A 294 10.12 11.62 7.34
N ARG A 295 10.16 10.47 6.66
CA ARG A 295 10.38 10.32 5.21
C ARG A 295 9.17 9.73 4.49
N GLY A 296 7.97 10.10 4.93
CA GLY A 296 6.72 9.60 4.35
C GLY A 296 6.53 9.91 2.87
N GLY A 297 7.22 10.92 2.34
CA GLY A 297 7.19 11.29 0.92
C GLY A 297 7.65 10.20 -0.05
N ILE A 298 8.29 9.13 0.44
CA ILE A 298 8.71 8.00 -0.38
C ILE A 298 7.54 7.36 -1.17
N ALA A 299 6.29 7.45 -0.69
CA ALA A 299 5.11 6.99 -1.42
C ALA A 299 4.97 7.68 -2.79
N LEU A 300 5.25 9.00 -2.84
CA LEU A 300 5.19 9.78 -4.07
C LEU A 300 6.30 9.37 -5.05
N ALA A 301 7.53 9.18 -4.53
CA ALA A 301 8.64 8.72 -5.34
C ALA A 301 8.39 7.33 -5.95
N ILE A 302 7.84 6.39 -5.17
CA ILE A 302 7.48 5.05 -5.61
C ILE A 302 6.44 5.12 -6.74
N ALA A 303 5.32 5.82 -6.51
CA ALA A 303 4.26 5.92 -7.50
C ALA A 303 4.77 6.51 -8.82
N ARG A 304 5.56 7.59 -8.77
CA ARG A 304 6.06 8.27 -9.95
C ARG A 304 7.16 7.49 -10.68
N GLU A 305 8.14 6.96 -9.95
CA GLU A 305 9.30 6.32 -10.58
C GLU A 305 9.04 4.88 -11.04
N LEU A 306 8.16 4.16 -10.33
CA LEU A 306 7.82 2.78 -10.66
C LEU A 306 6.52 2.66 -11.45
N GLN A 307 5.71 3.70 -11.51
CA GLN A 307 4.35 3.68 -12.08
C GLN A 307 3.49 2.57 -11.46
N LEU A 308 3.75 2.28 -10.17
CA LEU A 308 3.01 1.30 -9.38
C LEU A 308 2.09 2.00 -8.36
N PRO A 309 0.82 1.60 -8.28
CA PRO A 309 -0.11 2.18 -7.30
C PRO A 309 0.28 1.76 -5.88
N VAL A 310 0.28 2.70 -4.95
CA VAL A 310 0.23 2.36 -3.53
C VAL A 310 -1.21 1.97 -3.20
N LYS A 311 -1.42 0.72 -2.79
CA LYS A 311 -2.76 0.18 -2.50
C LYS A 311 -3.09 0.25 -1.01
N LEU A 312 -2.10 -0.03 -0.17
CA LEU A 312 -2.26 -0.11 1.28
C LEU A 312 -1.12 0.64 2.00
N ILE A 313 -1.43 1.13 3.20
CA ILE A 313 -0.45 1.73 4.12
C ILE A 313 -0.57 1.11 5.52
N GLY A 314 0.59 0.91 6.16
CA GLY A 314 0.71 0.50 7.56
C GLY A 314 1.18 1.68 8.41
N VAL A 315 0.37 2.05 9.39
CA VAL A 315 0.56 3.23 10.25
C VAL A 315 0.73 2.89 11.73
N GLY A 316 0.98 1.62 12.03
CA GLY A 316 1.18 1.10 13.38
C GLY A 316 1.04 -0.41 13.47
N GLU A 317 0.92 -0.94 14.70
CA GLU A 317 0.99 -2.37 14.98
C GLU A 317 -0.38 -3.07 15.06
N SER A 318 -1.47 -2.36 15.37
CA SER A 318 -2.80 -2.95 15.49
C SER A 318 -3.38 -3.35 14.13
N VAL A 319 -4.40 -4.18 14.09
CA VAL A 319 -5.02 -4.65 12.86
C VAL A 319 -5.57 -3.48 12.06
N GLU A 320 -6.20 -2.53 12.73
CA GLU A 320 -6.80 -1.34 12.15
C GLU A 320 -5.76 -0.35 11.61
N ASP A 321 -4.46 -0.57 11.88
CA ASP A 321 -3.37 0.27 11.38
C ASP A 321 -2.89 -0.15 9.98
N LEU A 322 -3.46 -1.19 9.38
CA LEU A 322 -3.38 -1.44 7.93
C LEU A 322 -4.60 -0.80 7.27
N ARG A 323 -4.38 -0.01 6.20
CA ARG A 323 -5.45 0.78 5.57
C ARG A 323 -5.31 0.88 4.07
N PRO A 324 -6.43 1.06 3.35
CA PRO A 324 -6.41 1.54 1.98
C PRO A 324 -5.67 2.88 1.88
N PHE A 325 -4.90 3.05 0.82
CA PHE A 325 -4.21 4.30 0.52
C PHE A 325 -5.17 5.28 -0.13
N ASP A 326 -5.31 6.46 0.47
CA ASP A 326 -6.01 7.61 -0.11
C ASP A 326 -5.01 8.71 -0.43
N PRO A 327 -4.86 9.11 -1.72
CA PRO A 327 -3.92 10.13 -2.15
C PRO A 327 -4.08 11.49 -1.48
N GLU A 328 -5.32 11.95 -1.31
CA GLU A 328 -5.61 13.27 -0.77
C GLU A 328 -5.41 13.31 0.74
N GLU A 329 -5.90 12.29 1.45
CA GLU A 329 -5.65 12.16 2.89
C GLU A 329 -4.18 12.05 3.21
N PHE A 330 -3.43 11.30 2.39
CA PHE A 330 -1.99 11.13 2.55
C PHE A 330 -1.25 12.46 2.33
N ALA A 331 -1.50 13.15 1.21
CA ALA A 331 -0.88 14.44 0.92
C ALA A 331 -1.23 15.48 1.99
N ARG A 332 -2.48 15.51 2.44
CA ARG A 332 -2.92 16.38 3.53
C ARG A 332 -2.25 16.05 4.86
N ALA A 333 -2.10 14.75 5.20
CA ALA A 333 -1.39 14.33 6.41
C ALA A 333 0.12 14.63 6.36
N LEU A 334 0.69 14.74 5.15
CA LEU A 334 2.09 15.08 4.94
C LEU A 334 2.35 16.59 5.15
N ILE A 335 1.44 17.45 4.68
CA ILE A 335 1.64 18.91 4.55
C ILE A 335 0.85 19.71 5.60
N ALA A 336 -0.42 19.36 5.86
CA ALA A 336 -1.30 20.17 6.68
C ALA A 336 -0.86 20.23 8.16
N PRO A 337 -0.92 21.40 8.81
CA PRO A 337 -0.48 21.63 10.17
C PRO A 337 -1.26 20.82 11.23
#